data_95cba813bf7687bf7d7e3745dd43b48e
#
_entry.id   95cba813bf7687bf7d7e3745dd43b48e
#
_cell.length_a   1.000
_cell.length_b   1.000
_cell.length_c   1.000
_cell.angle_alpha   90.00
_cell.angle_beta   90.00
_cell.angle_gamma   90.00
#
_symmetry.space_group_name_H-M   'P 1'
#
loop_
_entity.id
_entity.type
_entity.pdbx_description
1 polymer ?
#
loop_
_entity_poly.entity_id
_entity_poly.type
_entity_poly.pdbx_seq_one_letter_code
_entity_poly.pdbx_strand_id
1 'polypeptide(L)'
;MKRTKIKDLLNGEEGEVLVKGWVKTRRDSKGGFSFLEINDGSCLANIQVVVEHTLSDYSSIENQLTTGSCVSVRGKLTASEGKGQSMEVQTTEIQVYGPAPADYPLQKKRHSFEFLREIAHLRPRTNTFGAVMRVRNRLAFSIHRFFQDKGFVYLNTPIVTTSDCEGAGEMFQVTTLDMSNPPRVDGEVHGAVNGAVQGKVDFSQDFFGEKTFLTVSGQLEGEIYAMALAEIYTFGPTFRAENSNTSRHLAEFWMVEPEMAFYDLDDNM
;
A
#
# COMPACT_ATOMS: atom_id res chain seq x y z
N MET A 1 -26.38 -12.43 -12.81
CA MET A 1 -25.11 -13.18 -13.09
C MET A 1 -24.08 -12.83 -12.05
N LYS A 2 -23.19 -13.78 -11.63
CA LYS A 2 -22.08 -13.51 -10.69
C LYS A 2 -20.92 -12.87 -11.47
N ARG A 3 -20.23 -11.87 -10.84
CA ARG A 3 -19.02 -11.24 -11.40
C ARG A 3 -17.91 -12.26 -11.60
N THR A 4 -17.27 -12.22 -12.76
CA THR A 4 -16.03 -12.98 -13.08
C THR A 4 -14.82 -12.04 -12.97
N LYS A 5 -13.73 -12.51 -12.39
CA LYS A 5 -12.49 -11.73 -12.28
C LYS A 5 -11.74 -11.73 -13.61
N ILE A 6 -11.11 -10.60 -13.94
CA ILE A 6 -10.35 -10.45 -15.21
C ILE A 6 -9.24 -11.51 -15.31
N LYS A 7 -8.52 -11.82 -14.24
CA LYS A 7 -7.49 -12.86 -14.24
C LYS A 7 -7.99 -14.22 -14.71
N ASP A 8 -9.26 -14.53 -14.46
CA ASP A 8 -9.88 -15.80 -14.81
C ASP A 8 -10.41 -15.79 -16.27
N LEU A 9 -10.71 -14.59 -16.80
CA LEU A 9 -11.17 -14.38 -18.19
C LEU A 9 -10.05 -14.46 -19.23
N LEU A 10 -8.84 -14.05 -18.87
CA LEU A 10 -7.71 -13.98 -19.83
C LEU A 10 -7.33 -15.33 -20.43
N ASN A 11 -7.67 -16.43 -19.75
CA ASN A 11 -7.48 -17.81 -20.21
C ASN A 11 -8.79 -18.61 -20.07
N GLY A 12 -9.93 -17.90 -19.99
CA GLY A 12 -11.26 -18.52 -19.82
C GLY A 12 -11.82 -19.06 -21.13
N GLU A 13 -12.90 -19.83 -21.00
CA GLU A 13 -13.68 -20.30 -22.14
C GLU A 13 -14.69 -19.21 -22.59
N GLU A 14 -15.04 -19.23 -23.87
CA GLU A 14 -16.06 -18.34 -24.43
C GLU A 14 -17.42 -18.52 -23.72
N GLY A 15 -18.13 -17.42 -23.50
CA GLY A 15 -19.43 -17.46 -22.86
C GLY A 15 -19.87 -16.11 -22.28
N GLU A 16 -21.05 -16.09 -21.69
CA GLU A 16 -21.61 -14.90 -21.05
C GLU A 16 -20.86 -14.58 -19.75
N VAL A 17 -20.43 -13.31 -19.61
CA VAL A 17 -19.64 -12.82 -18.49
C VAL A 17 -20.17 -11.50 -17.94
N LEU A 18 -19.89 -11.25 -16.66
CA LEU A 18 -20.11 -9.97 -16.00
C LEU A 18 -18.78 -9.49 -15.43
N VAL A 19 -18.26 -8.41 -15.99
CA VAL A 19 -17.02 -7.75 -15.56
C VAL A 19 -17.37 -6.46 -14.82
N LYS A 20 -16.70 -6.19 -13.71
CA LYS A 20 -16.76 -4.90 -12.99
C LYS A 20 -15.36 -4.40 -12.73
N GLY A 21 -15.08 -3.17 -13.08
CA GLY A 21 -13.73 -2.62 -12.93
C GLY A 21 -13.63 -1.16 -13.31
N TRP A 22 -12.41 -0.71 -13.47
CA TRP A 22 -12.09 0.68 -13.83
C TRP A 22 -11.53 0.74 -15.24
N VAL A 23 -12.02 1.71 -16.02
CA VAL A 23 -11.50 2.02 -17.34
C VAL A 23 -10.08 2.56 -17.21
N LYS A 24 -9.13 1.87 -17.85
CA LYS A 24 -7.72 2.29 -17.93
C LYS A 24 -7.46 3.15 -19.16
N THR A 25 -8.05 2.79 -20.28
CA THR A 25 -7.99 3.56 -21.52
C THR A 25 -9.26 3.39 -22.32
N ARG A 26 -9.61 4.40 -23.11
CA ARG A 26 -10.62 4.35 -24.15
C ARG A 26 -9.99 4.72 -25.49
N ARG A 27 -10.43 4.07 -26.54
CA ARG A 27 -10.08 4.38 -27.91
C ARG A 27 -11.31 4.16 -28.79
N ASP A 28 -11.71 5.20 -29.51
CA ASP A 28 -12.82 5.12 -30.44
C ASP A 28 -12.33 4.74 -31.84
N SER A 29 -13.09 3.89 -32.51
CA SER A 29 -12.87 3.47 -33.90
C SER A 29 -13.84 4.18 -34.83
N LYS A 30 -13.37 4.49 -36.06
CA LYS A 30 -14.23 5.01 -37.09
C LYS A 30 -15.31 4.02 -37.56
N GLY A 31 -15.18 2.75 -37.17
CA GLY A 31 -16.15 1.70 -37.44
C GLY A 31 -17.37 1.65 -36.53
N GLY A 32 -17.55 2.64 -35.67
CA GLY A 32 -18.71 2.69 -34.75
C GLY A 32 -18.54 1.88 -33.47
N PHE A 33 -17.31 1.72 -32.96
CA PHE A 33 -16.99 0.99 -31.74
C PHE A 33 -16.12 1.83 -30.84
N SER A 34 -16.29 1.66 -29.51
CA SER A 34 -15.32 2.06 -28.50
C SER A 34 -14.63 0.83 -27.93
N PHE A 35 -13.29 0.89 -27.83
CA PHE A 35 -12.48 -0.12 -27.15
C PHE A 35 -12.10 0.41 -25.77
N LEU A 36 -12.53 -0.27 -24.72
CA LEU A 36 -12.17 0.03 -23.34
C LEU A 36 -11.19 -1.02 -22.83
N GLU A 37 -10.09 -0.60 -22.25
CA GLU A 37 -9.29 -1.48 -21.41
C GLU A 37 -9.78 -1.37 -19.97
N ILE A 38 -10.24 -2.47 -19.39
CA ILE A 38 -10.77 -2.52 -18.02
C ILE A 38 -9.84 -3.35 -17.15
N ASN A 39 -9.57 -2.85 -15.95
CA ASN A 39 -8.86 -3.56 -14.90
C ASN A 39 -9.72 -3.64 -13.65
N ASP A 40 -9.77 -4.81 -13.01
CA ASP A 40 -10.54 -5.05 -11.79
C ASP A 40 -9.67 -5.26 -10.53
N GLY A 41 -8.36 -5.09 -10.68
CA GLY A 41 -7.39 -5.29 -9.61
C GLY A 41 -7.01 -6.76 -9.36
N SER A 42 -7.62 -7.73 -10.02
CA SER A 42 -7.31 -9.15 -9.81
C SER A 42 -5.94 -9.56 -10.38
N CYS A 43 -5.45 -8.84 -11.40
CA CYS A 43 -4.12 -9.00 -12.00
C CYS A 43 -3.61 -7.68 -12.55
N LEU A 44 -2.39 -7.67 -13.13
CA LEU A 44 -1.81 -6.48 -13.79
C LEU A 44 -2.34 -6.27 -15.19
N ALA A 45 -2.76 -7.33 -15.86
CA ALA A 45 -3.32 -7.27 -17.21
C ALA A 45 -4.73 -6.68 -17.19
N ASN A 46 -5.12 -6.08 -18.31
CA ASN A 46 -6.46 -5.58 -18.57
C ASN A 46 -7.22 -6.56 -19.46
N ILE A 47 -8.55 -6.46 -19.48
CA ILE A 47 -9.39 -7.07 -20.50
C ILE A 47 -9.87 -5.99 -21.46
N GLN A 48 -9.82 -6.26 -22.78
CA GLN A 48 -10.47 -5.39 -23.76
C GLN A 48 -11.97 -5.64 -23.77
N VAL A 49 -12.71 -4.57 -23.80
CA VAL A 49 -14.17 -4.55 -23.91
C VAL A 49 -14.52 -3.76 -25.16
N VAL A 50 -15.28 -4.37 -26.05
CA VAL A 50 -15.76 -3.76 -27.27
C VAL A 50 -17.19 -3.28 -27.06
N VAL A 51 -17.42 -1.98 -27.22
CA VAL A 51 -18.73 -1.35 -27.03
C VAL A 51 -19.17 -0.79 -28.37
N GLU A 52 -20.21 -1.36 -28.95
CA GLU A 52 -20.81 -0.83 -30.16
C GLU A 52 -21.59 0.47 -29.89
N HIS A 53 -21.47 1.46 -30.77
CA HIS A 53 -22.19 2.73 -30.63
C HIS A 53 -23.71 2.56 -30.88
N THR A 54 -24.12 1.42 -31.45
CA THR A 54 -25.52 1.03 -31.64
C THR A 54 -26.21 0.52 -30.36
N LEU A 55 -25.43 0.30 -29.26
CA LEU A 55 -26.00 -0.10 -27.98
C LEU A 55 -26.99 0.96 -27.49
N SER A 56 -28.19 0.55 -27.05
CA SER A 56 -29.32 1.44 -26.77
C SER A 56 -29.00 2.62 -25.86
N ASP A 57 -28.14 2.40 -24.86
CA ASP A 57 -27.80 3.41 -23.85
C ASP A 57 -26.46 4.12 -24.11
N TYR A 58 -25.76 3.78 -25.22
CA TYR A 58 -24.41 4.28 -25.47
C TYR A 58 -24.35 5.80 -25.48
N SER A 59 -25.24 6.48 -26.19
CA SER A 59 -25.25 7.95 -26.30
C SER A 59 -25.40 8.67 -24.96
N SER A 60 -26.08 8.03 -23.99
CA SER A 60 -26.29 8.60 -22.66
C SER A 60 -25.07 8.46 -21.74
N ILE A 61 -24.21 7.48 -21.99
CA ILE A 61 -23.04 7.15 -21.15
C ILE A 61 -21.71 7.43 -21.83
N GLU A 62 -21.69 7.73 -23.11
CA GLU A 62 -20.47 7.91 -23.91
C GLU A 62 -19.46 8.85 -23.24
N ASN A 63 -19.91 10.02 -22.79
CA ASN A 63 -19.08 11.03 -22.12
C ASN A 63 -18.64 10.61 -20.69
N GLN A 64 -19.20 9.54 -20.14
CA GLN A 64 -18.87 9.01 -18.83
C GLN A 64 -17.87 7.84 -18.90
N LEU A 65 -17.66 7.26 -20.08
CA LEU A 65 -16.72 6.15 -20.32
C LEU A 65 -15.29 6.66 -20.49
N THR A 66 -14.79 7.40 -19.49
CA THR A 66 -13.47 8.01 -19.50
C THR A 66 -12.47 7.21 -18.66
N THR A 67 -11.17 7.48 -18.85
CA THR A 67 -10.12 6.89 -18.01
C THR A 67 -10.37 7.18 -16.54
N GLY A 68 -10.40 6.13 -15.72
CA GLY A 68 -10.69 6.22 -14.29
C GLY A 68 -12.13 5.89 -13.91
N SER A 69 -13.07 5.92 -14.84
CA SER A 69 -14.47 5.59 -14.56
C SER A 69 -14.65 4.15 -14.11
N CYS A 70 -15.59 3.94 -13.20
CA CYS A 70 -15.96 2.62 -12.69
C CYS A 70 -17.19 2.10 -13.45
N VAL A 71 -17.07 0.89 -14.01
CA VAL A 71 -18.10 0.32 -14.87
C VAL A 71 -18.43 -1.12 -14.53
N SER A 72 -19.65 -1.52 -14.89
CA SER A 72 -20.10 -2.90 -14.96
C SER A 72 -20.43 -3.22 -16.41
N VAL A 73 -19.88 -4.29 -16.96
CA VAL A 73 -20.07 -4.73 -18.34
C VAL A 73 -20.58 -6.16 -18.32
N ARG A 74 -21.72 -6.39 -18.97
CA ARG A 74 -22.19 -7.72 -19.34
C ARG A 74 -21.93 -7.91 -20.82
N GLY A 75 -21.54 -9.10 -21.22
CA GLY A 75 -21.30 -9.40 -22.62
C GLY A 75 -20.76 -10.81 -22.82
N LYS A 76 -20.44 -11.13 -24.04
CA LYS A 76 -19.87 -12.41 -24.44
C LYS A 76 -18.35 -12.33 -24.47
N LEU A 77 -17.68 -13.18 -23.71
CA LEU A 77 -16.24 -13.40 -23.84
C LEU A 77 -15.97 -14.17 -25.11
N THR A 78 -15.08 -13.68 -25.94
CA THR A 78 -14.69 -14.29 -27.21
C THR A 78 -13.18 -14.21 -27.41
N ALA A 79 -12.65 -15.06 -28.30
CA ALA A 79 -11.26 -14.91 -28.73
C ALA A 79 -11.06 -13.54 -29.42
N SER A 80 -9.96 -12.86 -29.08
CA SER A 80 -9.67 -11.56 -29.66
C SER A 80 -8.93 -11.70 -31.02
N GLU A 81 -9.35 -10.94 -32.00
CA GLU A 81 -8.63 -10.79 -33.26
C GLU A 81 -7.45 -9.79 -33.15
N GLY A 82 -7.38 -9.06 -32.07
CA GLY A 82 -6.38 -8.02 -31.80
C GLY A 82 -5.02 -8.60 -31.40
N LYS A 83 -3.95 -7.94 -31.84
CA LYS A 83 -2.60 -8.31 -31.40
C LYS A 83 -2.37 -7.95 -29.93
N GLY A 84 -1.81 -8.89 -29.16
CA GLY A 84 -1.38 -8.66 -27.77
C GLY A 84 -2.41 -8.99 -26.70
N GLN A 85 -3.54 -9.57 -27.05
CA GLN A 85 -4.55 -10.08 -26.13
C GLN A 85 -5.16 -11.37 -26.66
N SER A 86 -5.52 -12.30 -25.79
CA SER A 86 -6.12 -13.59 -26.15
C SER A 86 -7.64 -13.53 -26.21
N MET A 87 -8.25 -12.78 -25.32
CA MET A 87 -9.69 -12.70 -25.12
C MET A 87 -10.17 -11.26 -25.06
N GLU A 88 -11.42 -11.04 -25.46
CA GLU A 88 -12.09 -9.75 -25.32
C GLU A 88 -13.58 -9.96 -24.99
N VAL A 89 -14.24 -8.92 -24.49
CA VAL A 89 -15.67 -8.96 -24.17
C VAL A 89 -16.46 -8.13 -25.18
N GLN A 90 -17.36 -8.77 -25.91
CA GLN A 90 -18.35 -8.11 -26.75
C GLN A 90 -19.54 -7.70 -25.87
N THR A 91 -19.73 -6.40 -25.74
CA THR A 91 -20.68 -5.83 -24.76
C THR A 91 -22.13 -6.00 -25.21
N THR A 92 -22.98 -6.49 -24.32
CA THR A 92 -24.43 -6.48 -24.47
C THR A 92 -25.10 -5.45 -23.58
N GLU A 93 -24.48 -5.13 -22.42
CA GLU A 93 -24.97 -4.12 -21.48
C GLU A 93 -23.76 -3.48 -20.75
N ILE A 94 -23.81 -2.17 -20.59
CA ILE A 94 -22.79 -1.44 -19.82
C ILE A 94 -23.44 -0.42 -18.90
N GLN A 95 -23.01 -0.37 -17.65
CA GLN A 95 -23.46 0.58 -16.65
C GLN A 95 -22.26 1.31 -16.06
N VAL A 96 -22.33 2.64 -15.99
CA VAL A 96 -21.35 3.45 -15.27
C VAL A 96 -21.78 3.60 -13.81
N TYR A 97 -20.98 3.10 -12.88
CA TYR A 97 -21.21 3.26 -11.44
C TYR A 97 -20.68 4.60 -10.92
N GLY A 98 -19.61 5.09 -11.51
CA GLY A 98 -19.00 6.36 -11.16
C GLY A 98 -18.15 6.88 -12.30
N PRO A 99 -18.50 8.02 -12.89
CA PRO A 99 -17.68 8.67 -13.90
C PRO A 99 -16.44 9.27 -13.27
N ALA A 100 -15.34 9.32 -14.03
CA ALA A 100 -14.17 10.08 -13.65
C ALA A 100 -14.25 11.50 -14.24
N PRO A 101 -13.79 12.53 -13.50
CA PRO A 101 -13.76 13.88 -14.01
C PRO A 101 -12.77 14.04 -15.17
N ALA A 102 -12.93 15.07 -15.99
CA ALA A 102 -12.08 15.30 -17.16
C ALA A 102 -10.60 15.54 -16.82
N ASP A 103 -10.33 16.06 -15.63
CA ASP A 103 -9.01 16.34 -15.07
C ASP A 103 -8.43 15.16 -14.27
N TYR A 104 -9.01 13.95 -14.38
CA TYR A 104 -8.49 12.76 -13.72
C TYR A 104 -6.99 12.56 -14.05
N PRO A 105 -6.09 12.55 -13.03
CA PRO A 105 -4.66 12.77 -13.26
C PRO A 105 -3.93 11.58 -13.90
N LEU A 106 -4.45 10.35 -13.74
CA LEU A 106 -3.82 9.14 -14.30
C LEU A 106 -4.28 8.88 -15.73
N GLN A 107 -3.86 9.75 -16.64
CA GLN A 107 -4.10 9.59 -18.07
C GLN A 107 -3.12 8.60 -18.73
N LYS A 108 -3.39 8.18 -19.98
CA LYS A 108 -2.53 7.28 -20.77
C LYS A 108 -1.20 7.95 -21.12
N LYS A 109 -0.33 8.15 -20.15
CA LYS A 109 1.04 8.65 -20.29
C LYS A 109 1.93 8.10 -19.20
N ARG A 110 3.26 8.18 -19.39
CA ARG A 110 4.20 7.87 -18.33
C ARG A 110 4.14 8.95 -17.24
N HIS A 111 4.07 8.52 -15.99
CA HIS A 111 4.10 9.38 -14.81
C HIS A 111 5.42 9.19 -14.05
N SER A 112 6.02 10.28 -13.58
CA SER A 112 7.21 10.21 -12.73
C SER A 112 6.83 9.78 -11.31
N PHE A 113 7.81 9.27 -10.55
CA PHE A 113 7.57 8.89 -9.16
C PHE A 113 7.28 10.11 -8.28
N GLU A 114 7.87 11.28 -8.59
CA GLU A 114 7.61 12.53 -7.90
C GLU A 114 6.13 12.90 -8.02
N PHE A 115 5.61 12.96 -9.24
CA PHE A 115 4.19 13.20 -9.49
C PHE A 115 3.28 12.18 -8.79
N LEU A 116 3.65 10.90 -8.81
CA LEU A 116 2.87 9.85 -8.14
C LEU A 116 2.87 9.97 -6.61
N ARG A 117 3.86 10.66 -6.02
CA ARG A 117 3.84 10.97 -4.58
C ARG A 117 2.86 12.09 -4.25
N GLU A 118 2.71 13.10 -5.14
CA GLU A 118 1.72 14.18 -4.98
C GLU A 118 0.29 13.64 -5.02
N ILE A 119 0.03 12.63 -5.85
CA ILE A 119 -1.28 11.96 -5.96
C ILE A 119 -1.27 10.59 -5.29
N ALA A 120 -0.74 10.51 -4.07
CA ALA A 120 -0.48 9.25 -3.34
C ALA A 120 -1.70 8.32 -3.25
N HIS A 121 -2.91 8.87 -3.12
CA HIS A 121 -4.18 8.14 -3.07
C HIS A 121 -4.56 7.45 -4.40
N LEU A 122 -4.03 7.89 -5.54
CA LEU A 122 -4.27 7.31 -6.86
C LEU A 122 -3.12 6.43 -7.36
N ARG A 123 -1.89 6.63 -6.86
CA ARG A 123 -0.70 5.89 -7.33
C ARG A 123 -0.85 4.36 -7.34
N PRO A 124 -1.60 3.71 -6.41
CA PRO A 124 -1.81 2.26 -6.45
C PRO A 124 -2.51 1.76 -7.71
N ARG A 125 -3.22 2.63 -8.42
CA ARG A 125 -3.87 2.32 -9.69
C ARG A 125 -2.91 2.21 -10.86
N THR A 126 -1.63 2.61 -10.71
CA THR A 126 -0.59 2.42 -11.73
C THR A 126 -0.06 0.99 -11.70
N ASN A 127 0.41 0.50 -12.86
CA ASN A 127 0.98 -0.85 -12.96
C ASN A 127 2.21 -1.00 -12.06
N THR A 128 3.06 0.02 -11.98
CA THR A 128 4.26 0.01 -11.15
C THR A 128 3.94 -0.19 -9.67
N PHE A 129 3.09 0.65 -9.08
CA PHE A 129 2.73 0.51 -7.67
C PHE A 129 1.85 -0.73 -7.42
N GLY A 130 1.00 -1.09 -8.38
CA GLY A 130 0.27 -2.35 -8.33
C GLY A 130 1.17 -3.57 -8.31
N ALA A 131 2.27 -3.57 -9.08
CA ALA A 131 3.29 -4.62 -9.07
C ALA A 131 4.08 -4.65 -7.76
N VAL A 132 4.58 -3.48 -7.31
CA VAL A 132 5.31 -3.35 -6.04
C VAL A 132 4.52 -3.92 -4.87
N MET A 133 3.24 -3.58 -4.76
CA MET A 133 2.41 -4.07 -3.65
C MET A 133 2.15 -5.58 -3.73
N ARG A 134 2.04 -6.16 -4.93
CA ARG A 134 1.92 -7.62 -5.10
C ARG A 134 3.20 -8.35 -4.71
N VAL A 135 4.36 -7.83 -5.11
CA VAL A 135 5.67 -8.38 -4.71
C VAL A 135 5.83 -8.28 -3.20
N ARG A 136 5.58 -7.11 -2.60
CA ARG A 136 5.64 -6.90 -1.14
C ARG A 136 4.75 -7.90 -0.39
N ASN A 137 3.50 -8.07 -0.83
CA ASN A 137 2.58 -9.05 -0.24
C ASN A 137 3.13 -10.49 -0.28
N ARG A 138 3.71 -10.87 -1.42
CA ARG A 138 4.29 -12.23 -1.56
C ARG A 138 5.53 -12.41 -0.70
N LEU A 139 6.42 -11.41 -0.65
CA LEU A 139 7.62 -11.46 0.18
C LEU A 139 7.27 -11.54 1.66
N ALA A 140 6.35 -10.71 2.16
CA ALA A 140 5.90 -10.76 3.54
C ALA A 140 5.36 -12.16 3.92
N PHE A 141 4.49 -12.72 3.09
CA PHE A 141 3.98 -14.09 3.30
C PHE A 141 5.10 -15.15 3.26
N SER A 142 6.07 -15.01 2.36
CA SER A 142 7.20 -15.95 2.24
C SER A 142 8.12 -15.89 3.45
N ILE A 143 8.34 -14.70 4.04
CA ILE A 143 9.10 -14.55 5.28
C ILE A 143 8.39 -15.27 6.43
N HIS A 144 7.10 -15.01 6.64
CA HIS A 144 6.34 -15.71 7.66
C HIS A 144 6.37 -17.23 7.46
N ARG A 145 6.15 -17.71 6.24
CA ARG A 145 6.17 -19.14 5.93
C ARG A 145 7.53 -19.75 6.24
N PHE A 146 8.63 -19.10 5.84
CA PHE A 146 9.99 -19.60 6.06
C PHE A 146 10.26 -19.84 7.55
N PHE A 147 9.97 -18.87 8.40
CA PHE A 147 10.21 -18.98 9.82
C PHE A 147 9.25 -19.98 10.50
N GLN A 148 7.97 -19.95 10.13
CA GLN A 148 6.97 -20.86 10.71
C GLN A 148 7.22 -22.32 10.30
N ASP A 149 7.61 -22.59 9.07
CA ASP A 149 7.99 -23.94 8.60
C ASP A 149 9.24 -24.46 9.34
N LYS A 150 10.06 -23.57 9.93
CA LYS A 150 11.22 -23.90 10.79
C LYS A 150 10.88 -23.97 12.29
N GLY A 151 9.66 -23.72 12.68
CA GLY A 151 9.22 -23.80 14.08
C GLY A 151 9.31 -22.49 14.87
N PHE A 152 9.77 -21.41 14.27
CA PHE A 152 9.86 -20.12 14.93
C PHE A 152 8.49 -19.54 15.28
N VAL A 153 8.37 -18.89 16.43
CA VAL A 153 7.17 -18.17 16.86
C VAL A 153 7.24 -16.72 16.42
N TYR A 154 6.23 -16.25 15.69
CA TYR A 154 6.10 -14.84 15.32
C TYR A 154 5.66 -13.98 16.50
N LEU A 155 6.39 -12.89 16.75
CA LEU A 155 6.05 -11.89 17.75
C LEU A 155 5.65 -10.57 17.11
N ASN A 156 4.52 -10.03 17.57
CA ASN A 156 4.08 -8.69 17.26
C ASN A 156 4.47 -7.75 18.41
N THR A 157 5.66 -7.16 18.32
CA THR A 157 6.22 -6.29 19.35
C THR A 157 5.58 -4.90 19.34
N PRO A 158 5.53 -4.19 20.48
CA PRO A 158 5.03 -2.83 20.55
C PRO A 158 5.82 -1.86 19.63
N ILE A 159 5.10 -0.92 19.02
CA ILE A 159 5.69 0.14 18.20
C ILE A 159 6.04 1.37 19.04
N VAL A 160 5.25 1.65 20.08
CA VAL A 160 5.49 2.76 21.01
C VAL A 160 6.24 2.23 22.22
N THR A 161 7.37 2.86 22.55
CA THR A 161 8.27 2.42 23.62
C THR A 161 8.85 3.61 24.35
N THR A 162 9.26 3.40 25.61
CA THR A 162 10.03 4.38 26.39
C THR A 162 11.53 4.11 26.35
N SER A 163 11.94 2.95 25.76
CA SER A 163 13.32 2.47 25.74
C SER A 163 13.90 2.51 24.33
N ASP A 164 15.17 2.91 24.24
CA ASP A 164 16.01 2.73 23.06
C ASP A 164 16.74 1.39 23.17
N CYS A 165 16.33 0.40 22.37
CA CYS A 165 16.88 -0.95 22.44
C CYS A 165 18.30 -1.08 21.87
N GLU A 166 18.70 -0.21 20.95
CA GLU A 166 20.03 -0.25 20.35
C GLU A 166 20.99 0.79 20.93
N GLY A 167 20.48 1.77 21.69
CA GLY A 167 21.27 2.84 22.33
C GLY A 167 21.96 3.80 21.37
N ALA A 168 21.61 3.76 20.09
CA ALA A 168 22.31 4.50 19.04
C ALA A 168 21.38 5.21 18.04
N GLY A 169 20.07 5.02 18.14
CA GLY A 169 19.12 5.54 17.17
C GLY A 169 18.57 6.92 17.55
N GLU A 170 18.51 7.85 16.62
CA GLU A 170 17.63 9.01 16.77
C GLU A 170 16.19 8.54 16.64
N MET A 171 15.41 8.67 17.72
CA MET A 171 14.04 8.18 17.80
C MET A 171 13.04 9.29 17.51
N PHE A 172 11.98 8.97 16.78
CA PHE A 172 10.81 9.85 16.67
C PHE A 172 10.03 9.86 17.98
N GLN A 173 9.86 11.03 18.57
CA GLN A 173 9.08 11.17 19.78
C GLN A 173 7.58 11.11 19.49
N VAL A 174 6.84 10.40 20.33
CA VAL A 174 5.38 10.33 20.33
C VAL A 174 4.85 11.12 21.54
N THR A 175 3.93 12.04 21.32
CA THR A 175 3.33 12.85 22.39
C THR A 175 1.92 13.29 22.01
N THR A 176 1.06 13.42 23.00
CA THR A 176 -0.28 14.02 22.88
C THR A 176 -0.33 15.46 23.41
N LEU A 177 0.80 15.97 23.93
CA LEU A 177 0.90 17.34 24.43
C LEU A 177 0.86 18.35 23.26
N ASP A 178 0.25 19.49 23.49
CA ASP A 178 0.37 20.63 22.58
C ASP A 178 1.78 21.22 22.66
N MET A 179 2.63 20.87 21.72
CA MET A 179 4.03 21.34 21.68
C MET A 179 4.17 22.83 21.37
N SER A 180 3.11 23.53 20.98
CA SER A 180 3.12 25.02 20.88
C SER A 180 3.05 25.69 22.27
N ASN A 181 2.46 25.00 23.25
CA ASN A 181 2.36 25.45 24.65
C ASN A 181 2.39 24.24 25.61
N PRO A 182 3.51 23.50 25.69
CA PRO A 182 3.58 22.30 26.50
C PRO A 182 3.59 22.63 28.00
N PRO A 183 3.05 21.75 28.86
CA PRO A 183 3.21 21.87 30.30
C PRO A 183 4.69 21.83 30.67
N ARG A 184 5.05 22.51 31.75
CA ARG A 184 6.44 22.63 32.18
C ARG A 184 6.59 22.25 33.65
N VAL A 185 7.75 21.69 33.99
CA VAL A 185 8.07 21.34 35.35
C VAL A 185 8.28 22.60 36.17
N ASP A 186 7.58 22.72 37.32
CA ASP A 186 7.71 23.85 38.23
C ASP A 186 9.12 23.94 38.81
N GLY A 187 9.71 25.14 38.78
CA GLY A 187 11.01 25.41 39.42
C GLY A 187 12.25 25.29 38.56
N GLU A 188 12.17 24.75 37.35
CA GLU A 188 13.29 24.73 36.39
C GLU A 188 13.18 25.87 35.39
N VAL A 189 13.25 27.11 35.84
CA VAL A 189 13.29 28.29 34.94
C VAL A 189 14.76 28.60 34.63
N HIS A 190 15.27 28.05 33.53
CA HIS A 190 16.51 28.57 32.93
C HIS A 190 16.17 29.80 32.09
N GLY A 191 16.45 30.97 32.62
CA GLY A 191 16.38 32.29 32.04
C GLY A 191 15.55 32.52 30.75
N ALA A 192 14.75 33.57 30.71
CA ALA A 192 14.05 33.97 29.51
C ALA A 192 15.05 34.50 28.45
N VAL A 193 15.19 33.79 27.33
CA VAL A 193 15.84 34.30 26.12
C VAL A 193 14.72 34.75 25.18
N ASN A 194 14.70 36.04 24.83
CA ASN A 194 13.70 36.67 23.96
C ASN A 194 12.23 36.56 24.45
N GLY A 195 12.00 36.54 25.77
CA GLY A 195 10.65 36.55 26.35
C GLY A 195 9.96 35.17 26.40
N ALA A 196 10.60 34.08 25.99
CA ALA A 196 10.10 32.73 26.13
C ALA A 196 10.62 32.07 27.42
N VAL A 197 9.73 31.54 28.25
CA VAL A 197 10.08 30.76 29.46
C VAL A 197 10.66 29.42 29.00
N GLN A 198 11.97 29.22 29.22
CA GLN A 198 12.66 27.96 28.96
C GLN A 198 12.59 27.08 30.23
N GLY A 199 11.52 26.29 30.35
CA GLY A 199 11.42 25.20 31.33
C GLY A 199 11.41 23.86 30.64
N LYS A 200 11.83 22.78 31.32
CA LYS A 200 11.75 21.42 30.82
C LYS A 200 10.29 21.02 30.63
N VAL A 201 9.96 20.37 29.50
CA VAL A 201 8.61 19.85 29.25
C VAL A 201 8.27 18.79 30.30
N ASP A 202 7.08 18.91 30.87
CA ASP A 202 6.56 17.95 31.87
C ASP A 202 5.82 16.80 31.19
N PHE A 203 6.54 15.76 30.82
CA PHE A 203 5.98 14.56 30.22
C PHE A 203 5.15 13.70 31.18
N SER A 204 5.14 13.98 32.50
CA SER A 204 4.23 13.30 33.44
C SER A 204 2.76 13.58 33.13
N GLN A 205 2.48 14.66 32.39
CA GLN A 205 1.15 15.04 31.95
C GLN A 205 0.83 14.50 30.54
N ASP A 206 1.74 13.80 29.87
CA ASP A 206 1.51 13.15 28.60
C ASP A 206 0.73 11.83 28.77
N PHE A 207 0.23 11.26 27.66
CA PHE A 207 -0.63 10.08 27.66
C PHE A 207 -0.05 8.89 28.44
N PHE A 208 1.25 8.62 28.28
CA PHE A 208 1.94 7.52 28.98
C PHE A 208 2.59 7.95 30.31
N GLY A 209 2.49 9.22 30.70
CA GLY A 209 3.11 9.75 31.92
C GLY A 209 4.63 9.88 31.85
N GLU A 210 5.23 9.60 30.71
CA GLU A 210 6.67 9.70 30.46
C GLU A 210 6.96 9.93 28.98
N LYS A 211 8.22 10.24 28.68
CA LYS A 211 8.66 10.47 27.31
C LYS A 211 8.67 9.17 26.52
N THR A 212 7.92 9.12 25.40
CA THR A 212 7.76 7.94 24.55
C THR A 212 8.20 8.19 23.14
N PHE A 213 8.50 7.09 22.42
CA PHE A 213 9.08 7.12 21.08
C PHE A 213 8.50 6.02 20.21
N LEU A 214 8.72 6.14 18.90
CA LEU A 214 8.56 5.02 17.95
C LEU A 214 9.80 4.14 18.02
N THR A 215 9.60 2.83 18.07
CA THR A 215 10.69 1.84 18.20
C THR A 215 11.62 1.85 16.98
N VAL A 216 12.90 1.63 17.22
CA VAL A 216 13.95 1.44 16.19
C VAL A 216 14.17 -0.02 15.84
N SER A 217 13.64 -0.97 16.65
CA SER A 217 13.79 -2.43 16.49
C SER A 217 12.75 -3.16 17.34
N GLY A 218 12.41 -4.37 16.98
CA GLY A 218 11.63 -5.30 17.80
C GLY A 218 12.48 -6.13 18.76
N GLN A 219 13.81 -5.94 18.76
CA GLN A 219 14.76 -6.79 19.44
C GLN A 219 14.54 -6.84 20.96
N LEU A 220 14.25 -5.71 21.62
CA LEU A 220 14.13 -5.63 23.08
C LEU A 220 13.09 -6.64 23.62
N GLU A 221 11.89 -6.61 23.08
CA GLU A 221 10.85 -7.58 23.43
C GLU A 221 11.15 -8.95 22.84
N GLY A 222 11.80 -9.01 21.66
CA GLY A 222 12.23 -10.25 21.02
C GLY A 222 13.10 -11.09 21.96
N GLU A 223 14.13 -10.50 22.56
CA GLU A 223 15.03 -11.16 23.50
C GLU A 223 14.29 -11.70 24.74
N ILE A 224 13.35 -10.94 25.29
CA ILE A 224 12.54 -11.36 26.44
C ILE A 224 11.77 -12.65 26.11
N TYR A 225 11.16 -12.69 24.91
CA TYR A 225 10.40 -13.87 24.49
C TYR A 225 11.29 -15.02 24.02
N ALA A 226 12.48 -14.76 23.48
CA ALA A 226 13.45 -15.82 23.17
C ALA A 226 13.88 -16.61 24.40
N MET A 227 13.99 -15.93 25.58
CA MET A 227 14.26 -16.58 26.84
C MET A 227 13.11 -17.48 27.35
N ALA A 228 11.94 -17.43 26.75
CA ALA A 228 10.79 -18.25 27.11
C ALA A 228 10.39 -19.25 26.01
N LEU A 229 10.55 -18.87 24.73
CA LEU A 229 10.08 -19.62 23.56
C LEU A 229 11.22 -20.16 22.71
N ALA A 230 12.46 -19.85 23.03
CA ALA A 230 13.71 -20.22 22.38
C ALA A 230 13.88 -19.61 20.96
N GLU A 231 13.05 -19.96 20.01
CA GLU A 231 13.16 -19.56 18.63
C GLU A 231 11.99 -18.65 18.24
N ILE A 232 12.27 -17.36 18.10
CA ILE A 232 11.26 -16.36 17.76
C ILE A 232 11.71 -15.52 16.56
N TYR A 233 10.80 -14.82 15.94
CA TYR A 233 11.12 -13.74 15.03
C TYR A 233 10.12 -12.59 15.12
N THR A 234 10.63 -11.37 14.94
CA THR A 234 9.80 -10.21 14.67
C THR A 234 9.78 -9.93 13.16
N PHE A 235 8.70 -9.38 12.68
CA PHE A 235 8.59 -8.82 11.34
C PHE A 235 7.60 -7.68 11.38
N GLY A 236 8.11 -6.46 11.54
CA GLY A 236 7.29 -5.29 11.79
C GLY A 236 7.95 -3.97 11.41
N PRO A 237 7.19 -2.87 11.48
CA PRO A 237 7.69 -1.55 11.18
C PRO A 237 8.64 -1.07 12.27
N THR A 238 9.72 -0.43 11.83
CA THR A 238 10.71 0.26 12.66
C THR A 238 10.93 1.67 12.15
N PHE A 239 11.37 2.57 13.02
CA PHE A 239 11.44 4.00 12.75
C PHE A 239 12.79 4.55 13.20
N ARG A 240 13.50 5.25 12.32
CA ARG A 240 14.78 5.90 12.63
C ARG A 240 14.76 7.33 12.14
N ALA A 241 15.00 8.28 13.05
CA ALA A 241 14.97 9.72 12.77
C ALA A 241 16.32 10.26 12.28
N GLU A 242 17.29 9.39 12.01
CA GLU A 242 18.62 9.76 11.55
C GLU A 242 18.59 10.63 10.30
N ASN A 243 19.28 11.75 10.33
CA ASN A 243 19.39 12.65 9.20
C ASN A 243 20.36 12.09 8.16
N SER A 244 19.84 11.35 7.19
CA SER A 244 20.61 10.80 6.08
C SER A 244 20.03 11.20 4.73
N ASN A 245 20.89 11.73 3.87
CA ASN A 245 20.54 12.16 2.51
C ASN A 245 20.81 11.09 1.44
N THR A 246 20.89 9.82 1.82
CA THR A 246 21.08 8.73 0.85
C THR A 246 19.75 8.21 0.34
N SER A 247 19.71 7.74 -0.91
CA SER A 247 18.50 7.15 -1.51
C SER A 247 18.07 5.81 -0.89
N ARG A 248 18.88 5.25 0.01
CA ARG A 248 18.66 3.95 0.65
C ARG A 248 18.23 4.06 2.12
N HIS A 249 18.31 5.25 2.74
CA HIS A 249 17.80 5.49 4.07
C HIS A 249 16.29 5.81 4.02
N LEU A 250 15.54 5.11 4.84
CA LEU A 250 14.12 5.32 5.05
C LEU A 250 13.88 5.58 6.54
N ALA A 251 13.03 6.55 6.85
CA ALA A 251 12.63 6.86 8.22
C ALA A 251 11.66 5.80 8.79
N GLU A 252 10.99 5.04 7.91
CA GLU A 252 10.12 3.92 8.25
C GLU A 252 10.42 2.76 7.31
N PHE A 253 10.68 1.59 7.87
CA PHE A 253 10.91 0.35 7.12
C PHE A 253 10.54 -0.87 7.96
N TRP A 254 10.47 -2.05 7.36
CA TRP A 254 10.19 -3.29 8.06
C TRP A 254 11.45 -4.09 8.23
N MET A 255 11.71 -4.55 9.46
CA MET A 255 12.83 -5.44 9.79
C MET A 255 12.33 -6.86 10.00
N VAL A 256 13.19 -7.82 9.68
CA VAL A 256 13.05 -9.23 10.02
C VAL A 256 14.16 -9.53 11.02
N GLU A 257 13.80 -9.88 12.24
CA GLU A 257 14.73 -10.02 13.35
C GLU A 257 14.45 -11.36 14.05
N PRO A 258 15.14 -12.44 13.64
CA PRO A 258 15.08 -13.70 14.37
C PRO A 258 15.99 -13.64 15.60
N GLU A 259 15.49 -14.19 16.72
CA GLU A 259 16.24 -14.36 17.95
C GLU A 259 16.16 -15.82 18.39
N MET A 260 17.32 -16.43 18.65
CA MET A 260 17.44 -17.84 18.98
C MET A 260 18.25 -18.02 20.25
N ALA A 261 17.61 -18.53 21.29
CA ALA A 261 18.30 -18.92 22.52
C ALA A 261 19.14 -20.19 22.26
N PHE A 262 20.32 -20.23 22.89
CA PHE A 262 21.28 -21.35 22.85
C PHE A 262 22.01 -21.60 21.52
N TYR A 263 21.74 -20.79 20.48
CA TYR A 263 22.44 -20.90 19.20
C TYR A 263 23.82 -20.25 19.28
N ASP A 264 24.81 -20.92 18.71
CA ASP A 264 26.12 -20.34 18.42
C ASP A 264 26.23 -19.95 16.94
N LEU A 265 27.44 -19.61 16.48
CA LEU A 265 27.67 -19.19 15.11
C LEU A 265 27.39 -20.32 14.10
N ASP A 266 27.75 -21.56 14.47
CA ASP A 266 27.56 -22.72 13.58
C ASP A 266 26.07 -23.07 13.44
N ASP A 267 25.29 -22.93 14.52
CA ASP A 267 23.84 -23.14 14.49
C ASP A 267 23.14 -22.07 13.64
N ASN A 268 23.71 -20.88 13.59
CA ASN A 268 23.11 -19.73 12.89
C ASN A 268 23.44 -19.70 11.37
N MET A 269 24.43 -20.48 10.91
CA MET A 269 24.83 -20.61 9.50
C MET A 269 24.06 -21.73 8.77
#